data_d40f6445a71419ab9bcaff282ec65a1e
#
_entry.id   d40f6445a71419ab9bcaff282ec65a1e
#
_cell.length_a   1.000
_cell.length_b   1.000
_cell.length_c   1.000
_cell.angle_alpha   90.00
_cell.angle_beta   90.00
_cell.angle_gamma   90.00
#
_symmetry.space_group_name_H-M   'P 1'
#
loop_
_entity.id
_entity.type
_entity.pdbx_description
1 polymer ?
#
loop_
_entity_poly.entity_id
_entity_poly.type
_entity_poly.pdbx_seq_one_letter_code
_entity_poly.pdbx_strand_id
1 'polypeptide(L)'
;MSPADIETLARSSLPKGGGRAAASRSRIVAAALELFSTRGYEGTSIRDIASAVGMTTASLYYHFSSKDDLFVIVHGLSMDAVTAAVEQAIRGIADPWDRLEAAGEAHCATLFETEGTRAILTVRIGDGLAGVNDALVAQRDAYERLIQRLIDDLALSPDLDRKLLRLHILGVLNFLPTWFRREGPLSPAEIGRHMIRHLRLGLETKKPGA
;
A
#
# COMPACT_ATOMS: atom_id res chain seq x y z
N MET A 1 -1.15 -0.31 -13.00
CA MET A 1 -2.19 -1.38 -12.93
C MET A 1 -3.42 -0.88 -13.67
N SER A 2 -3.93 -1.64 -14.63
CA SER A 2 -5.13 -1.26 -15.39
C SER A 2 -6.40 -1.51 -14.55
N PRO A 3 -7.57 -0.93 -14.92
CA PRO A 3 -8.84 -1.29 -14.27
C PRO A 3 -9.11 -2.80 -14.24
N ALA A 4 -8.62 -3.54 -15.26
CA ALA A 4 -8.71 -5.00 -15.32
C ALA A 4 -7.84 -5.71 -14.27
N ASP A 5 -6.67 -5.15 -13.94
CA ASP A 5 -5.78 -5.69 -12.90
C ASP A 5 -6.39 -5.50 -11.50
N ILE A 6 -7.03 -4.34 -11.29
CA ILE A 6 -7.76 -4.02 -10.04
C ILE A 6 -8.95 -4.98 -9.88
N GLU A 7 -9.71 -5.21 -10.95
CA GLU A 7 -10.83 -6.15 -10.93
C GLU A 7 -10.34 -7.59 -10.66
N THR A 8 -9.19 -7.95 -11.17
CA THR A 8 -8.56 -9.26 -10.95
C THR A 8 -8.09 -9.42 -9.50
N LEU A 9 -7.45 -8.40 -8.92
CA LEU A 9 -7.07 -8.38 -7.50
C LEU A 9 -8.30 -8.43 -6.59
N ALA A 10 -9.32 -7.62 -6.88
CA ALA A 10 -10.57 -7.65 -6.13
C ALA A 10 -11.26 -9.03 -6.20
N ARG A 11 -11.17 -9.73 -7.33
CA ARG A 11 -11.69 -11.10 -7.47
C ARG A 11 -10.90 -12.14 -6.70
N SER A 12 -9.57 -11.99 -6.59
CA SER A 12 -8.71 -12.96 -5.89
C SER A 12 -8.78 -12.82 -4.37
N SER A 13 -9.01 -11.60 -3.86
CA SER A 13 -9.01 -11.28 -2.43
C SER A 13 -10.39 -11.31 -1.77
N LEU A 14 -11.47 -11.29 -2.57
CA LEU A 14 -12.82 -11.44 -2.04
C LEU A 14 -13.16 -12.92 -1.81
N PRO A 15 -13.97 -13.26 -0.76
CA PRO A 15 -14.41 -14.62 -0.52
C PRO A 15 -14.99 -15.25 -1.79
N LYS A 16 -14.56 -16.47 -2.12
CA LYS A 16 -14.99 -17.23 -3.31
C LYS A 16 -16.48 -17.54 -3.24
N GLY A 17 -17.32 -16.55 -3.54
CA GLY A 17 -18.73 -16.72 -3.85
C GLY A 17 -18.86 -16.81 -5.37
N GLY A 18 -19.23 -17.97 -5.90
CA GLY A 18 -19.41 -18.16 -7.34
C GLY A 18 -20.61 -17.37 -7.87
N GLY A 19 -20.50 -16.81 -9.08
CA GLY A 19 -21.61 -16.28 -9.81
C GLY A 19 -21.74 -14.74 -9.87
N ARG A 20 -22.94 -14.28 -10.23
CA ARG A 20 -23.26 -12.87 -10.51
C ARG A 20 -23.01 -11.93 -9.33
N ALA A 21 -23.18 -12.41 -8.10
CA ALA A 21 -22.97 -11.61 -6.88
C ALA A 21 -21.48 -11.26 -6.67
N ALA A 22 -20.55 -12.20 -6.90
CA ALA A 22 -19.12 -11.95 -6.81
C ALA A 22 -18.65 -10.94 -7.87
N ALA A 23 -19.14 -11.07 -9.11
CA ALA A 23 -18.85 -10.11 -10.17
C ALA A 23 -19.36 -8.69 -9.83
N SER A 24 -20.54 -8.59 -9.21
CA SER A 24 -21.07 -7.29 -8.76
C SER A 24 -20.20 -6.67 -7.65
N ARG A 25 -19.77 -7.47 -6.66
CA ARG A 25 -18.87 -7.00 -5.59
C ARG A 25 -17.56 -6.47 -6.15
N SER A 26 -16.92 -7.20 -7.07
CA SER A 26 -15.67 -6.78 -7.70
C SER A 26 -15.81 -5.45 -8.45
N ARG A 27 -16.92 -5.27 -9.20
CA ARG A 27 -17.21 -4.00 -9.88
C ARG A 27 -17.40 -2.83 -8.92
N ILE A 28 -18.10 -3.05 -7.81
CA ILE A 28 -18.31 -2.03 -6.78
C ILE A 28 -16.97 -1.64 -6.14
N VAL A 29 -16.13 -2.61 -5.78
CA VAL A 29 -14.80 -2.36 -5.20
C VAL A 29 -13.91 -1.60 -6.17
N ALA A 30 -13.89 -1.95 -7.45
CA ALA A 30 -13.09 -1.24 -8.46
C ALA A 30 -13.55 0.23 -8.62
N ALA A 31 -14.87 0.47 -8.69
CA ALA A 31 -15.40 1.83 -8.76
C ALA A 31 -15.14 2.63 -7.47
N ALA A 32 -15.21 1.99 -6.30
CA ALA A 32 -14.87 2.62 -5.03
C ALA A 32 -13.37 3.00 -4.96
N LEU A 33 -12.48 2.11 -5.39
CA LEU A 33 -11.05 2.40 -5.48
C LEU A 33 -10.79 3.63 -6.36
N GLU A 34 -11.38 3.70 -7.54
CA GLU A 34 -11.25 4.83 -8.45
C GLU A 34 -11.76 6.14 -7.83
N LEU A 35 -12.95 6.11 -7.24
CA LEU A 35 -13.56 7.31 -6.65
C LEU A 35 -12.83 7.77 -5.39
N PHE A 36 -12.47 6.86 -4.49
CA PHE A 36 -11.69 7.22 -3.29
C PHE A 36 -10.31 7.75 -3.65
N SER A 37 -9.70 7.25 -4.71
CA SER A 37 -8.38 7.71 -5.15
C SER A 37 -8.39 9.09 -5.79
N THR A 38 -9.47 9.44 -6.50
CA THR A 38 -9.58 10.71 -7.24
C THR A 38 -10.22 11.83 -6.42
N ARG A 39 -11.19 11.50 -5.55
CA ARG A 39 -11.98 12.47 -4.79
C ARG A 39 -11.73 12.41 -3.28
N GLY A 40 -10.93 11.44 -2.83
CA GLY A 40 -10.73 11.14 -1.42
C GLY A 40 -11.93 10.44 -0.78
N TYR A 41 -11.74 10.00 0.47
CA TYR A 41 -12.80 9.34 1.25
C TYR A 41 -13.99 10.29 1.48
N GLU A 42 -13.75 11.51 1.98
CA GLU A 42 -14.80 12.48 2.29
C GLU A 42 -15.57 12.97 1.04
N GLY A 43 -14.85 13.14 -0.08
CA GLY A 43 -15.42 13.59 -1.36
C GLY A 43 -16.20 12.52 -2.12
N THR A 44 -16.33 11.29 -1.59
CA THR A 44 -17.01 10.17 -2.25
C THR A 44 -18.19 9.71 -1.41
N SER A 45 -19.37 9.60 -2.03
CA SER A 45 -20.58 9.06 -1.39
C SER A 45 -20.94 7.66 -1.92
N ILE A 46 -21.70 6.90 -1.15
CA ILE A 46 -22.27 5.61 -1.60
C ILE A 46 -23.11 5.77 -2.86
N ARG A 47 -23.80 6.93 -3.02
CA ARG A 47 -24.57 7.23 -4.21
C ARG A 47 -23.68 7.38 -5.45
N ASP A 48 -22.51 8.01 -5.31
CA ASP A 48 -21.56 8.16 -6.42
C ASP A 48 -21.05 6.79 -6.87
N ILE A 49 -20.70 5.93 -5.92
CA ILE A 49 -20.21 4.56 -6.20
C ILE A 49 -21.33 3.73 -6.87
N ALA A 50 -22.55 3.78 -6.35
CA ALA A 50 -23.70 3.07 -6.93
C ALA A 50 -23.96 3.54 -8.37
N SER A 51 -23.93 4.86 -8.59
CA SER A 51 -24.10 5.46 -9.93
C SER A 51 -23.01 5.00 -10.90
N ALA A 52 -21.75 4.97 -10.47
CA ALA A 52 -20.63 4.55 -11.31
C ALA A 52 -20.74 3.10 -11.81
N VAL A 53 -21.42 2.22 -11.05
CA VAL A 53 -21.65 0.82 -11.46
C VAL A 53 -23.04 0.56 -12.03
N GLY A 54 -23.87 1.60 -12.19
CA GLY A 54 -25.25 1.47 -12.73
C GLY A 54 -26.19 0.75 -11.76
N MET A 55 -26.01 0.91 -10.45
CA MET A 55 -26.83 0.28 -9.40
C MET A 55 -27.58 1.32 -8.57
N THR A 56 -28.63 0.90 -7.87
CA THR A 56 -29.25 1.71 -6.82
C THR A 56 -28.44 1.64 -5.53
N THR A 57 -28.54 2.67 -4.67
CA THR A 57 -27.91 2.65 -3.33
C THR A 57 -28.39 1.47 -2.48
N ALA A 58 -29.67 1.10 -2.59
CA ALA A 58 -30.20 -0.08 -1.90
C ALA A 58 -29.54 -1.37 -2.36
N SER A 59 -29.29 -1.52 -3.67
CA SER A 59 -28.57 -2.67 -4.21
C SER A 59 -27.11 -2.70 -3.75
N LEU A 60 -26.46 -1.55 -3.58
CA LEU A 60 -25.10 -1.48 -3.06
C LEU A 60 -25.05 -1.90 -1.59
N TYR A 61 -26.00 -1.42 -0.76
CA TYR A 61 -26.09 -1.82 0.65
C TYR A 61 -26.38 -3.31 0.85
N TYR A 62 -26.92 -4.01 -0.13
CA TYR A 62 -27.00 -5.48 -0.10
C TYR A 62 -25.60 -6.14 -0.12
N HIS A 63 -24.60 -5.50 -0.72
CA HIS A 63 -23.24 -6.02 -0.85
C HIS A 63 -22.29 -5.53 0.23
N PHE A 64 -22.47 -4.32 0.76
CA PHE A 64 -21.57 -3.66 1.72
C PHE A 64 -22.38 -2.89 2.75
N SER A 65 -22.06 -3.05 4.02
CA SER A 65 -22.83 -2.50 5.13
C SER A 65 -22.72 -0.97 5.24
N SER A 66 -21.57 -0.40 4.80
CA SER A 66 -21.31 1.04 4.91
C SER A 66 -20.25 1.50 3.90
N LYS A 67 -20.07 2.82 3.79
CA LYS A 67 -18.94 3.42 3.07
C LYS A 67 -17.61 3.04 3.72
N ASP A 68 -17.59 2.98 5.03
CA ASP A 68 -16.43 2.66 5.85
C ASP A 68 -15.94 1.22 5.59
N ASP A 69 -16.88 0.24 5.60
CA ASP A 69 -16.55 -1.16 5.28
C ASP A 69 -15.96 -1.28 3.88
N LEU A 70 -16.52 -0.56 2.92
CA LEU A 70 -16.02 -0.57 1.56
C LEU A 70 -14.63 0.08 1.47
N PHE A 71 -14.38 1.15 2.23
CA PHE A 71 -13.07 1.78 2.30
C PHE A 71 -12.02 0.86 2.94
N VAL A 72 -12.35 0.16 4.03
CA VAL A 72 -11.46 -0.84 4.66
C VAL A 72 -11.05 -1.93 3.66
N ILE A 73 -12.01 -2.42 2.86
CA ILE A 73 -11.72 -3.42 1.83
C ILE A 73 -10.76 -2.86 0.76
N VAL A 74 -11.04 -1.66 0.27
CA VAL A 74 -10.22 -1.01 -0.76
C VAL A 74 -8.81 -0.71 -0.23
N HIS A 75 -8.69 -0.24 1.02
CA HIS A 75 -7.40 -0.02 1.68
C HIS A 75 -6.63 -1.33 1.86
N GLY A 76 -7.31 -2.39 2.31
CA GLY A 76 -6.71 -3.73 2.44
C GLY A 76 -6.14 -4.25 1.12
N LEU A 77 -6.89 -4.15 0.02
CA LEU A 77 -6.41 -4.53 -1.31
C LEU A 77 -5.18 -3.73 -1.75
N SER A 78 -5.13 -2.44 -1.42
CA SER A 78 -3.97 -1.60 -1.72
C SER A 78 -2.75 -2.01 -0.87
N MET A 79 -2.94 -2.34 0.40
CA MET A 79 -1.89 -2.87 1.28
C MET A 79 -1.38 -4.23 0.81
N ASP A 80 -2.29 -5.14 0.39
CA ASP A 80 -1.94 -6.45 -0.16
C ASP A 80 -1.10 -6.33 -1.43
N ALA A 81 -1.44 -5.37 -2.31
CA ALA A 81 -0.70 -5.12 -3.54
C ALA A 81 0.75 -4.68 -3.26
N VAL A 82 0.95 -3.73 -2.33
CA VAL A 82 2.30 -3.30 -1.93
C VAL A 82 3.07 -4.43 -1.25
N THR A 83 2.42 -5.16 -0.36
CA THR A 83 3.02 -6.30 0.34
C THR A 83 3.49 -7.36 -0.65
N ALA A 84 2.63 -7.78 -1.59
CA ALA A 84 2.96 -8.78 -2.60
C ALA A 84 4.10 -8.32 -3.52
N ALA A 85 4.11 -7.04 -3.93
CA ALA A 85 5.19 -6.48 -4.74
C ALA A 85 6.54 -6.53 -4.00
N VAL A 86 6.56 -6.13 -2.73
CA VAL A 86 7.76 -6.20 -1.89
C VAL A 86 8.22 -7.64 -1.67
N GLU A 87 7.32 -8.56 -1.31
CA GLU A 87 7.65 -9.98 -1.12
C GLU A 87 8.19 -10.63 -2.40
N GLN A 88 7.66 -10.25 -3.56
CA GLN A 88 8.16 -10.71 -4.84
C GLN A 88 9.56 -10.17 -5.14
N ALA A 89 9.78 -8.86 -4.89
CA ALA A 89 11.05 -8.20 -5.18
C ALA A 89 12.21 -8.72 -4.34
N ILE A 90 11.97 -9.09 -3.07
CA ILE A 90 13.01 -9.59 -2.16
C ILE A 90 13.31 -11.08 -2.33
N ARG A 91 12.53 -11.79 -3.13
CA ARG A 91 12.64 -13.26 -3.26
C ARG A 91 13.98 -13.67 -3.85
N GLY A 92 14.67 -14.58 -3.17
CA GLY A 92 15.95 -15.14 -3.62
C GLY A 92 17.16 -14.21 -3.42
N ILE A 93 17.01 -13.02 -2.88
CA ILE A 93 18.10 -12.13 -2.55
C ILE A 93 18.69 -12.55 -1.20
N ALA A 94 19.96 -12.89 -1.16
CA ALA A 94 20.63 -13.38 0.05
C ALA A 94 21.11 -12.24 0.97
N ASP A 95 21.68 -11.17 0.41
CA ASP A 95 22.20 -10.04 1.19
C ASP A 95 21.04 -9.25 1.84
N PRO A 96 21.08 -9.00 3.17
CA PRO A 96 20.01 -8.30 3.86
C PRO A 96 19.82 -6.84 3.41
N TRP A 97 20.91 -6.13 3.08
CA TRP A 97 20.82 -4.76 2.58
C TRP A 97 20.24 -4.71 1.16
N ASP A 98 20.68 -5.62 0.29
CA ASP A 98 20.13 -5.71 -1.08
C ASP A 98 18.64 -6.06 -1.04
N ARG A 99 18.19 -6.88 -0.07
CA ARG A 99 16.75 -7.13 0.16
C ARG A 99 16.01 -5.87 0.56
N LEU A 100 16.57 -5.08 1.47
CA LEU A 100 15.92 -3.83 1.90
C LEU A 100 15.91 -2.78 0.78
N GLU A 101 16.97 -2.70 -0.03
CA GLU A 101 17.02 -1.85 -1.24
C GLU A 101 15.92 -2.26 -2.23
N ALA A 102 15.78 -3.56 -2.52
CA ALA A 102 14.73 -4.08 -3.40
C ALA A 102 13.31 -3.83 -2.83
N ALA A 103 13.15 -3.93 -1.51
CA ALA A 103 11.89 -3.60 -0.84
C ALA A 103 11.52 -2.12 -1.00
N GLY A 104 12.47 -1.21 -0.81
CA GLY A 104 12.27 0.24 -1.00
C GLY A 104 11.93 0.59 -2.44
N GLU A 105 12.60 -0.05 -3.40
CA GLU A 105 12.31 0.07 -4.83
C GLU A 105 10.88 -0.35 -5.17
N ALA A 106 10.49 -1.56 -4.78
CA ALA A 106 9.16 -2.11 -5.05
C ALA A 106 8.05 -1.31 -4.36
N HIS A 107 8.27 -0.88 -3.11
CA HIS A 107 7.34 -0.02 -2.38
C HIS A 107 7.06 1.27 -3.15
N CYS A 108 8.11 2.01 -3.53
CA CYS A 108 7.94 3.27 -4.25
C CYS A 108 7.36 3.07 -5.65
N ALA A 109 7.76 2.02 -6.38
CA ALA A 109 7.17 1.71 -7.69
C ALA A 109 5.66 1.53 -7.56
N THR A 110 5.20 0.69 -6.62
CA THR A 110 3.79 0.36 -6.43
C THR A 110 2.95 1.59 -6.03
N LEU A 111 3.49 2.52 -5.25
CA LEU A 111 2.79 3.77 -4.92
C LEU A 111 2.46 4.62 -6.16
N PHE A 112 3.20 4.45 -7.27
CA PHE A 112 3.03 5.24 -8.49
C PHE A 112 2.47 4.46 -9.68
N GLU A 113 2.39 3.14 -9.61
CA GLU A 113 1.80 2.29 -10.65
C GLU A 113 0.31 2.54 -10.81
N THR A 114 -0.36 2.88 -9.71
CA THR A 114 -1.78 3.27 -9.71
C THR A 114 -1.95 4.57 -8.92
N GLU A 115 -2.51 5.59 -9.54
CA GLU A 115 -2.89 6.83 -8.84
C GLU A 115 -3.80 6.53 -7.64
N GLY A 116 -4.59 5.43 -7.74
CA GLY A 116 -5.48 4.96 -6.70
C GLY A 116 -4.80 4.47 -5.44
N THR A 117 -3.80 3.62 -5.57
CA THR A 117 -3.09 3.03 -4.42
C THR A 117 -2.44 4.11 -3.57
N ARG A 118 -1.77 5.07 -4.19
CA ARG A 118 -1.14 6.20 -3.50
C ARG A 118 -2.13 6.98 -2.62
N ALA A 119 -3.24 7.42 -3.21
CA ALA A 119 -4.21 8.27 -2.51
C ALA A 119 -4.83 7.55 -1.30
N ILE A 120 -5.04 6.23 -1.41
CA ILE A 120 -5.63 5.42 -0.36
C ILE A 120 -4.63 5.14 0.76
N LEU A 121 -3.37 4.79 0.42
CA LEU A 121 -2.35 4.45 1.42
C LEU A 121 -1.82 5.68 2.18
N THR A 122 -1.93 6.88 1.60
CA THR A 122 -1.52 8.14 2.24
C THR A 122 -2.67 8.88 2.93
N VAL A 123 -3.88 8.31 2.96
CA VAL A 123 -5.01 8.90 3.69
C VAL A 123 -4.65 9.06 5.15
N ARG A 124 -4.73 10.31 5.63
CA ARG A 124 -4.67 10.57 7.07
C ARG A 124 -5.97 10.06 7.69
N ILE A 125 -5.82 9.12 8.62
CA ILE A 125 -6.93 8.63 9.41
C ILE A 125 -7.34 9.79 10.33
N GLY A 126 -8.39 10.49 9.92
CA GLY A 126 -8.98 11.60 10.66
C GLY A 126 -10.26 11.18 11.38
N ASP A 127 -10.92 12.13 12.01
CA ASP A 127 -12.14 11.90 12.80
C ASP A 127 -13.27 11.20 12.00
N GLY A 128 -13.30 11.37 10.68
CA GLY A 128 -14.29 10.72 9.79
C GLY A 128 -14.15 9.20 9.65
N LEU A 129 -13.00 8.62 10.04
CA LEU A 129 -12.71 7.18 9.97
C LEU A 129 -12.54 6.52 11.35
N ALA A 130 -12.97 7.19 12.43
CA ALA A 130 -12.79 6.69 13.80
C ALA A 130 -13.37 5.28 14.00
N GLY A 131 -14.51 4.95 13.36
CA GLY A 131 -15.17 3.64 13.48
C GLY A 131 -14.42 2.47 12.84
N VAL A 132 -13.45 2.74 11.95
CA VAL A 132 -12.68 1.72 11.22
C VAL A 132 -11.17 1.84 11.43
N ASN A 133 -10.76 2.76 12.29
CA ASN A 133 -9.34 3.03 12.57
C ASN A 133 -8.56 1.76 12.92
N ASP A 134 -9.09 0.92 13.77
CA ASP A 134 -8.41 -0.31 14.23
C ASP A 134 -8.16 -1.29 13.08
N ALA A 135 -9.10 -1.42 12.14
CA ALA A 135 -8.94 -2.26 10.97
C ALA A 135 -7.85 -1.72 10.04
N LEU A 136 -7.83 -0.40 9.78
CA LEU A 136 -6.82 0.25 8.96
C LEU A 136 -5.43 0.18 9.60
N VAL A 137 -5.34 0.37 10.93
CA VAL A 137 -4.10 0.19 11.70
C VAL A 137 -3.61 -1.25 11.59
N ALA A 138 -4.48 -2.24 11.78
CA ALA A 138 -4.10 -3.66 11.69
C ALA A 138 -3.53 -4.04 10.31
N GLN A 139 -4.09 -3.49 9.23
CA GLN A 139 -3.60 -3.70 7.87
C GLN A 139 -2.21 -3.07 7.68
N ARG A 140 -1.98 -1.85 8.17
CA ARG A 140 -0.65 -1.22 8.15
C ARG A 140 0.36 -1.98 8.99
N ASP A 141 -0.02 -2.39 10.19
CA ASP A 141 0.85 -3.16 11.10
C ASP A 141 1.33 -4.47 10.45
N ALA A 142 0.48 -5.11 9.63
CA ALA A 142 0.87 -6.32 8.90
C ALA A 142 2.03 -6.05 7.93
N TYR A 143 1.95 -4.96 7.18
CA TYR A 143 3.02 -4.52 6.28
C TYR A 143 4.26 -4.04 7.05
N GLU A 144 4.08 -3.26 8.12
CA GLU A 144 5.17 -2.77 8.96
C GLU A 144 5.98 -3.91 9.57
N ARG A 145 5.34 -5.03 9.93
CA ARG A 145 6.03 -6.25 10.39
C ARG A 145 6.91 -6.88 9.29
N LEU A 146 6.52 -6.82 8.02
CA LEU A 146 7.39 -7.26 6.91
C LEU A 146 8.67 -6.43 6.87
N ILE A 147 8.56 -5.10 6.88
CA ILE A 147 9.71 -4.20 6.87
C ILE A 147 10.57 -4.37 8.14
N GLN A 148 9.93 -4.56 9.30
CA GLN A 148 10.65 -4.81 10.56
C GLN A 148 11.54 -6.06 10.46
N ARG A 149 11.04 -7.17 9.91
CA ARG A 149 11.85 -8.39 9.69
C ARG A 149 13.05 -8.14 8.81
N LEU A 150 12.90 -7.36 7.73
CA LEU A 150 14.04 -6.99 6.86
C LEU A 150 15.11 -6.19 7.60
N ILE A 151 14.68 -5.29 8.50
CA ILE A 151 15.60 -4.51 9.34
C ILE A 151 16.26 -5.39 10.41
N ASP A 152 15.53 -6.36 10.97
CA ASP A 152 16.05 -7.25 12.01
C ASP A 152 17.16 -8.18 11.48
N ASP A 153 17.14 -8.49 10.18
CA ASP A 153 18.18 -9.27 9.51
C ASP A 153 19.48 -8.46 9.25
N LEU A 154 19.47 -7.14 9.41
CA LEU A 154 20.65 -6.29 9.18
C LEU A 154 21.65 -6.39 10.33
N ALA A 155 22.94 -6.43 9.98
CA ALA A 155 24.04 -6.27 10.93
C ALA A 155 24.22 -4.79 11.30
N LEU A 156 23.49 -4.33 12.31
CA LEU A 156 23.49 -2.96 12.81
C LEU A 156 24.06 -2.87 14.22
N SER A 157 24.52 -1.66 14.60
CA SER A 157 24.92 -1.40 16.01
C SER A 157 23.77 -1.77 16.95
N PRO A 158 24.09 -2.41 18.12
CA PRO A 158 23.10 -2.70 19.16
C PRO A 158 22.46 -1.46 19.76
N ASP A 159 23.13 -0.31 19.68
CA ASP A 159 22.60 0.97 20.18
C ASP A 159 21.58 1.62 19.27
N LEU A 160 21.37 1.07 18.05
CA LEU A 160 20.44 1.63 17.09
C LEU A 160 19.02 1.12 17.34
N ASP A 161 18.10 2.05 17.58
CA ASP A 161 16.67 1.71 17.71
C ASP A 161 16.07 1.31 16.37
N ARG A 162 15.88 -0.01 16.19
CA ARG A 162 15.34 -0.62 14.96
C ARG A 162 13.89 -0.19 14.67
N LYS A 163 13.11 0.13 15.72
CA LYS A 163 11.74 0.63 15.58
C LYS A 163 11.75 2.05 14.99
N LEU A 164 12.62 2.91 15.49
CA LEU A 164 12.80 4.26 14.94
C LEU A 164 13.34 4.20 13.52
N LEU A 165 14.26 3.28 13.21
CA LEU A 165 14.74 3.09 11.85
C LEU A 165 13.61 2.69 10.90
N ARG A 166 12.72 1.76 11.30
CA ARG A 166 11.53 1.41 10.52
C ARG A 166 10.64 2.62 10.25
N LEU A 167 10.33 3.41 11.29
CA LEU A 167 9.52 4.62 11.15
C LEU A 167 10.17 5.65 10.23
N HIS A 168 11.51 5.79 10.31
CA HIS A 168 12.27 6.66 9.41
C HIS A 168 12.13 6.19 7.95
N ILE A 169 12.39 4.91 7.69
CA ILE A 169 12.31 4.32 6.34
C ILE A 169 10.90 4.53 5.77
N LEU A 170 9.87 4.07 6.48
CA LEU A 170 8.49 4.18 5.99
C LEU A 170 8.02 5.62 5.86
N GLY A 171 8.43 6.50 6.79
CA GLY A 171 8.13 7.92 6.71
C GLY A 171 8.68 8.56 5.44
N VAL A 172 9.94 8.28 5.10
CA VAL A 172 10.59 8.82 3.90
C VAL A 172 9.96 8.24 2.62
N LEU A 173 9.77 6.92 2.54
CA LEU A 173 9.19 6.27 1.36
C LEU A 173 7.74 6.71 1.12
N ASN A 174 6.90 6.76 2.17
CA ASN A 174 5.51 7.20 2.08
C ASN A 174 5.38 8.69 1.77
N PHE A 175 6.39 9.52 2.08
CA PHE A 175 6.37 10.95 1.79
C PHE A 175 6.76 11.27 0.34
N LEU A 176 7.36 10.34 -0.40
CA LEU A 176 7.75 10.51 -1.81
C LEU A 176 6.64 11.12 -2.68
N PRO A 177 5.37 10.69 -2.60
CA PRO A 177 4.30 11.24 -3.44
C PRO A 177 4.04 12.74 -3.28
N THR A 178 4.48 13.36 -2.19
CA THR A 178 4.22 14.77 -1.92
C THR A 178 5.13 15.72 -2.70
N TRP A 179 6.32 15.25 -3.10
CA TRP A 179 7.33 16.07 -3.78
C TRP A 179 7.85 15.48 -5.09
N PHE A 180 7.51 14.24 -5.42
CA PHE A 180 7.95 13.61 -6.68
C PHE A 180 7.43 14.36 -7.90
N ARG A 181 8.30 14.54 -8.89
CA ARG A 181 7.97 15.12 -10.20
C ARG A 181 8.31 14.13 -11.30
N ARG A 182 7.36 13.87 -12.20
CA ARG A 182 7.50 12.91 -13.31
C ARG A 182 8.59 13.29 -14.31
N GLU A 183 8.91 14.59 -14.41
CA GLU A 183 9.93 15.12 -15.31
C GLU A 183 11.35 15.01 -14.73
N GLY A 184 11.49 14.49 -13.52
CA GLY A 184 12.78 14.29 -12.86
C GLY A 184 13.59 13.16 -13.51
N PRO A 185 14.92 13.12 -13.25
CA PRO A 185 15.82 12.13 -13.87
C PRO A 185 15.66 10.71 -13.30
N LEU A 186 15.01 10.55 -12.16
CA LEU A 186 14.86 9.26 -11.47
C LEU A 186 13.39 8.86 -11.40
N SER A 187 13.13 7.58 -11.63
CA SER A 187 11.84 6.95 -11.38
C SER A 187 11.56 6.82 -9.88
N PRO A 188 10.29 6.62 -9.46
CA PRO A 188 9.96 6.34 -8.07
C PRO A 188 10.71 5.11 -7.52
N ALA A 189 10.86 4.07 -8.32
CA ALA A 189 11.60 2.86 -7.99
C ALA A 189 13.07 3.17 -7.67
N GLU A 190 13.77 3.91 -8.55
CA GLU A 190 15.17 4.30 -8.34
C GLU A 190 15.33 5.18 -7.11
N ILE A 191 14.40 6.12 -6.86
CA ILE A 191 14.42 6.95 -5.66
C ILE A 191 14.30 6.08 -4.41
N GLY A 192 13.35 5.13 -4.38
CA GLY A 192 13.18 4.20 -3.26
C GLY A 192 14.47 3.42 -2.97
N ARG A 193 15.10 2.87 -4.00
CA ARG A 193 16.39 2.18 -3.89
C ARG A 193 17.47 3.11 -3.33
N HIS A 194 17.61 4.32 -3.89
CA HIS A 194 18.63 5.27 -3.44
C HIS A 194 18.45 5.72 -1.99
N MET A 195 17.21 5.92 -1.53
CA MET A 195 16.94 6.26 -0.14
C MET A 195 17.45 5.19 0.82
N ILE A 196 17.20 3.91 0.53
CA ILE A 196 17.72 2.81 1.35
C ILE A 196 19.24 2.71 1.24
N ARG A 197 19.78 2.86 0.05
CA ARG A 197 21.25 2.83 -0.17
C ARG A 197 21.98 3.91 0.61
N HIS A 198 21.43 5.11 0.74
CA HIS A 198 22.02 6.15 1.59
C HIS A 198 22.05 5.74 3.07
N LEU A 199 21.02 5.07 3.56
CA LEU A 199 21.01 4.51 4.92
C LEU A 199 22.07 3.42 5.07
N ARG A 200 22.21 2.53 4.09
CA ARG A 200 23.26 1.50 4.07
C ARG A 200 24.64 2.11 4.23
N LEU A 201 24.98 3.14 3.43
CA LEU A 201 26.28 3.81 3.49
C LEU A 201 26.60 4.40 4.88
N GLY A 202 25.58 4.82 5.62
CA GLY A 202 25.74 5.37 6.96
C GLY A 202 25.70 4.35 8.12
N LEU A 203 25.02 3.23 7.91
CA LEU A 203 24.68 2.27 8.99
C LEU A 203 25.35 0.91 8.84
N GLU A 204 25.80 0.54 7.64
CA GLU A 204 26.48 -0.73 7.42
C GLU A 204 27.80 -0.75 8.18
N THR A 205 27.88 -1.60 9.21
CA THR A 205 29.12 -1.79 9.95
C THR A 205 30.11 -2.49 9.05
N LYS A 206 31.21 -1.80 8.72
CA LYS A 206 32.34 -2.45 8.00
C LYS A 206 32.78 -3.66 8.81
N LYS A 207 32.78 -4.84 8.20
CA LYS A 207 33.40 -6.02 8.84
C LYS A 207 34.85 -5.61 9.21
N PRO A 208 35.26 -5.80 10.48
CA PRO A 208 36.66 -5.55 10.82
C PRO A 208 37.52 -6.55 10.04
N GLY A 209 38.33 -6.06 9.11
CA GLY A 209 39.33 -6.83 8.39
C GLY A 209 38.95 -7.32 6.97
N ALA A 210 38.56 -6.42 6.07
CA ALA A 210 38.69 -6.67 4.63
C ALA A 210 39.76 -5.75 4.04
#